data_f23477ae6e3605f1d01dcf39002c34ed
#
_entry.id   f23477ae6e3605f1d01dcf39002c34ed
#
_cell.length_a   1.000
_cell.length_b   1.000
_cell.length_c   1.000
_cell.angle_alpha   90.00
_cell.angle_beta   90.00
_cell.angle_gamma   90.00
#
_symmetry.space_group_name_H-M   'P 1'
#
loop_
_entity.id
_entity.type
_entity.pdbx_description
1 polymer ?
#
loop_
_entity_poly.entity_id
_entity_poly.type
_entity_poly.pdbx_seq_one_letter_code
_entity_poly.pdbx_strand_id
1 'polypeptide(L)'
;MAKIFTIANRKGGAGKTTVATNLAVALSQKGSTLLVDTDDQLSAYNWNEYRQEKLASLAILNNLSDTVQPHFDQYEYILIDMAGRDSELLREALLISDVLIVPTQPSILDLEILPYVGEKVKQAKEINPELQSYVVINRASSNYRNVEAIEAKKYIDNHPTFKLLDTVIHDRKVFRDAMLDGKAVIEMSDSKASDEINNLLSEIL
;
A
#
# COMPACT_ATOMS: atom_id res chain seq x y z
N MET A 1 -19.91 5.92 -3.84
CA MET A 1 -18.94 4.98 -4.43
C MET A 1 -17.64 5.02 -3.62
N ALA A 2 -17.08 3.89 -3.23
CA ALA A 2 -15.86 3.83 -2.42
C ALA A 2 -14.67 4.47 -3.15
N LYS A 3 -13.73 5.08 -2.40
CA LYS A 3 -12.39 5.39 -2.90
C LYS A 3 -11.49 4.15 -2.72
N ILE A 4 -10.92 3.64 -3.81
CA ILE A 4 -10.22 2.35 -3.85
C ILE A 4 -8.71 2.57 -3.92
N PHE A 5 -8.00 2.03 -2.95
CA PHE A 5 -6.54 2.06 -2.83
C PHE A 5 -5.97 0.67 -3.07
N THR A 6 -4.98 0.56 -3.93
CA THR A 6 -4.22 -0.67 -4.14
C THR A 6 -2.77 -0.49 -3.70
N ILE A 7 -2.29 -1.41 -2.86
CA ILE A 7 -0.89 -1.46 -2.43
C ILE A 7 -0.21 -2.60 -3.19
N ALA A 8 0.69 -2.27 -4.11
CA ALA A 8 1.33 -3.28 -4.94
C ALA A 8 2.83 -3.03 -5.11
N ASN A 9 3.60 -4.09 -5.09
CA ASN A 9 4.98 -4.14 -5.55
C ASN A 9 5.33 -5.60 -5.82
N ARG A 10 6.00 -5.89 -6.92
CA ARG A 10 6.43 -7.25 -7.26
C ARG A 10 7.53 -7.77 -6.32
N LYS A 11 8.30 -6.89 -5.69
CA LYS A 11 9.39 -7.26 -4.80
C LYS A 11 8.85 -7.84 -3.48
N GLY A 12 9.31 -9.03 -3.12
CA GLY A 12 9.08 -9.59 -1.78
C GLY A 12 9.76 -8.73 -0.71
N GLY A 13 9.13 -8.54 0.45
CA GLY A 13 9.70 -7.78 1.56
C GLY A 13 9.68 -6.25 1.39
N ALA A 14 9.09 -5.70 0.34
CA ALA A 14 8.93 -4.25 0.15
C ALA A 14 8.02 -3.59 1.21
N GLY A 15 7.29 -4.38 2.01
CA GLY A 15 6.43 -3.90 3.09
C GLY A 15 5.01 -3.57 2.67
N LYS A 16 4.50 -4.16 1.57
CA LYS A 16 3.12 -3.98 1.10
C LYS A 16 2.09 -4.17 2.21
N THR A 17 2.06 -5.37 2.79
CA THR A 17 1.12 -5.71 3.86
C THR A 17 1.25 -4.79 5.07
N THR A 18 2.48 -4.41 5.45
CA THR A 18 2.69 -3.47 6.55
C THR A 18 2.08 -2.10 6.23
N VAL A 19 2.30 -1.57 5.03
CA VAL A 19 1.70 -0.30 4.59
C VAL A 19 0.19 -0.44 4.48
N ALA A 20 -0.30 -1.54 3.89
CA ALA A 20 -1.72 -1.80 3.70
C ALA A 20 -2.48 -1.85 5.04
N THR A 21 -2.02 -2.64 6.00
CA THR A 21 -2.67 -2.78 7.30
C THR A 21 -2.70 -1.48 8.10
N ASN A 22 -1.60 -0.72 8.07
CA ASN A 22 -1.53 0.58 8.74
C ASN A 22 -2.44 1.61 8.08
N LEU A 23 -2.47 1.70 6.75
CA LEU A 23 -3.39 2.59 6.03
C LEU A 23 -4.85 2.19 6.20
N ALA A 24 -5.18 0.89 6.24
CA ALA A 24 -6.54 0.42 6.45
C ALA A 24 -7.10 0.90 7.82
N VAL A 25 -6.28 0.83 8.88
CA VAL A 25 -6.68 1.36 10.19
C VAL A 25 -6.76 2.89 10.16
N ALA A 26 -5.82 3.58 9.50
CA ALA A 26 -5.88 5.04 9.40
C ALA A 26 -7.11 5.52 8.60
N LEU A 27 -7.49 4.82 7.54
CA LEU A 27 -8.71 5.06 6.77
C LEU A 27 -9.97 4.79 7.60
N SER A 28 -9.98 3.71 8.41
CA SER A 28 -11.15 3.37 9.24
C SER A 28 -11.47 4.42 10.30
N GLN A 29 -10.51 5.26 10.68
CA GLN A 29 -10.76 6.43 11.52
C GLN A 29 -11.43 7.60 10.76
N LYS A 30 -11.49 7.52 9.42
CA LYS A 30 -12.13 8.54 8.56
C LYS A 30 -13.49 8.11 8.05
N GLY A 31 -13.70 6.80 7.85
CA GLY A 31 -14.95 6.26 7.32
C GLY A 31 -14.95 4.74 7.25
N SER A 32 -16.06 4.18 6.81
CA SER A 32 -16.23 2.73 6.66
C SER A 32 -15.20 2.17 5.69
N THR A 33 -14.40 1.19 6.13
CA THR A 33 -13.25 0.67 5.39
C THR A 33 -13.30 -0.84 5.24
N LEU A 34 -13.07 -1.34 4.02
CA LEU A 34 -12.90 -2.75 3.70
C LEU A 34 -11.43 -3.02 3.36
N LEU A 35 -10.82 -3.98 4.05
CA LEU A 35 -9.49 -4.51 3.75
C LEU A 35 -9.62 -5.76 2.89
N VAL A 36 -8.98 -5.78 1.72
CA VAL A 36 -8.95 -6.92 0.81
C VAL A 36 -7.53 -7.46 0.73
N ASP A 37 -7.34 -8.75 1.01
CA ASP A 37 -6.06 -9.44 0.89
C ASP A 37 -6.11 -10.38 -0.33
N THR A 38 -5.16 -10.23 -1.25
CA THR A 38 -5.06 -11.04 -2.48
C THR A 38 -3.84 -11.95 -2.50
N ASP A 39 -3.06 -11.98 -1.41
CA ASP A 39 -1.91 -12.88 -1.28
C ASP A 39 -2.36 -14.25 -0.76
N ASP A 40 -1.86 -15.33 -1.34
CA ASP A 40 -2.15 -16.69 -0.88
C ASP A 40 -1.61 -16.99 0.53
N GLN A 41 -0.70 -16.17 1.04
CA GLN A 41 -0.28 -16.20 2.44
C GLN A 41 -1.28 -15.57 3.41
N LEU A 42 -2.26 -14.80 2.91
CA LEU A 42 -3.32 -14.13 3.67
C LEU A 42 -2.80 -13.35 4.89
N SER A 43 -1.67 -12.66 4.72
CA SER A 43 -0.99 -12.00 5.84
C SER A 43 -1.79 -10.84 6.43
N ALA A 44 -2.43 -10.02 5.58
CA ALA A 44 -3.28 -8.91 6.04
C ALA A 44 -4.60 -9.43 6.63
N TYR A 45 -5.21 -10.43 6.00
CA TYR A 45 -6.43 -11.06 6.50
C TYR A 45 -6.21 -11.70 7.87
N ASN A 46 -5.17 -12.53 8.01
CA ASN A 46 -4.85 -13.20 9.27
C ASN A 46 -4.48 -12.18 10.35
N TRP A 47 -3.72 -11.13 10.04
CA TRP A 47 -3.43 -10.04 10.98
C TRP A 47 -4.73 -9.41 11.50
N ASN A 48 -5.71 -9.16 10.62
CA ASN A 48 -7.01 -8.61 11.02
C ASN A 48 -7.79 -9.56 11.94
N GLU A 49 -7.64 -10.88 11.77
CA GLU A 49 -8.28 -11.87 12.66
C GLU A 49 -7.74 -11.83 14.10
N TYR A 50 -6.50 -11.38 14.31
CA TYR A 50 -5.92 -11.19 15.65
C TYR A 50 -6.27 -9.84 16.30
N ARG A 51 -6.86 -8.90 15.55
CA ARG A 51 -7.23 -7.59 16.09
C ARG A 51 -8.37 -7.69 17.09
N GLN A 52 -8.32 -6.84 18.12
CA GLN A 52 -9.44 -6.64 19.04
C GLN A 52 -10.59 -5.89 18.34
N GLU A 53 -10.27 -4.82 17.62
CA GLU A 53 -11.21 -4.04 16.78
C GLU A 53 -10.99 -4.40 15.32
N LYS A 54 -11.69 -5.45 14.85
CA LYS A 54 -11.56 -5.96 13.50
C LYS A 54 -12.12 -4.99 12.47
N LEU A 55 -11.40 -4.84 11.37
CA LEU A 55 -11.93 -4.23 10.15
C LEU A 55 -12.81 -5.24 9.40
N ALA A 56 -13.73 -4.75 8.58
CA ALA A 56 -14.29 -5.60 7.54
C ALA A 56 -13.16 -6.06 6.61
N SER A 57 -13.09 -7.36 6.32
CA SER A 57 -12.03 -7.88 5.46
C SER A 57 -12.48 -9.04 4.59
N LEU A 58 -11.85 -9.17 3.42
CA LEU A 58 -12.04 -10.25 2.47
C LEU A 58 -10.68 -10.83 2.06
N ALA A 59 -10.62 -12.14 1.87
CA ALA A 59 -9.52 -12.83 1.21
C ALA A 59 -9.97 -13.22 -0.20
N ILE A 60 -9.31 -12.70 -1.24
CA ILE A 60 -9.72 -12.88 -2.63
C ILE A 60 -8.52 -13.38 -3.45
N LEU A 61 -8.60 -14.61 -3.95
CA LEU A 61 -7.52 -15.24 -4.70
C LEU A 61 -7.80 -15.31 -6.22
N ASN A 62 -8.99 -14.92 -6.65
CA ASN A 62 -9.40 -14.84 -8.07
C ASN A 62 -10.63 -13.93 -8.21
N ASN A 63 -10.94 -13.49 -9.43
CA ASN A 63 -12.12 -12.68 -9.77
C ASN A 63 -12.27 -11.45 -8.84
N LEU A 64 -11.19 -10.71 -8.67
CA LEU A 64 -11.13 -9.58 -7.72
C LEU A 64 -12.20 -8.53 -8.04
N SER A 65 -12.30 -8.08 -9.28
CA SER A 65 -13.24 -7.04 -9.70
C SER A 65 -14.68 -7.42 -9.38
N ASP A 66 -15.10 -8.62 -9.79
CA ASP A 66 -16.48 -9.11 -9.58
C ASP A 66 -16.81 -9.28 -8.09
N THR A 67 -15.80 -9.68 -7.29
CA THR A 67 -15.99 -9.92 -5.86
C THR A 67 -16.02 -8.61 -5.07
N VAL A 68 -15.26 -7.58 -5.46
CA VAL A 68 -15.18 -6.31 -4.75
C VAL A 68 -16.30 -5.36 -5.19
N GLN A 69 -16.77 -5.41 -6.44
CA GLN A 69 -17.78 -4.50 -6.99
C GLN A 69 -19.05 -4.38 -6.13
N PRO A 70 -19.65 -5.45 -5.56
CA PRO A 70 -20.82 -5.32 -4.68
C PRO A 70 -20.60 -4.47 -3.43
N HIS A 71 -19.35 -4.20 -3.07
CA HIS A 71 -18.98 -3.44 -1.88
C HIS A 71 -18.73 -1.95 -2.14
N PHE A 72 -18.74 -1.50 -3.41
CA PHE A 72 -18.42 -0.11 -3.78
C PHE A 72 -19.35 0.93 -3.15
N ASP A 73 -20.60 0.59 -2.91
CA ASP A 73 -21.56 1.49 -2.28
C ASP A 73 -21.78 1.21 -0.78
N GLN A 74 -21.11 0.17 -0.24
CA GLN A 74 -21.22 -0.22 1.17
C GLN A 74 -20.14 0.42 2.04
N TYR A 75 -18.97 0.76 1.45
CA TYR A 75 -17.84 1.33 2.14
C TYR A 75 -17.44 2.67 1.53
N GLU A 76 -16.84 3.54 2.36
CA GLU A 76 -16.23 4.79 1.89
C GLU A 76 -14.82 4.54 1.34
N TYR A 77 -14.13 3.54 1.88
CA TYR A 77 -12.78 3.16 1.49
C TYR A 77 -12.65 1.67 1.30
N ILE A 78 -11.95 1.28 0.23
CA ILE A 78 -11.54 -0.11 0.00
C ILE A 78 -10.02 -0.10 -0.18
N LEU A 79 -9.31 -0.91 0.60
CA LEU A 79 -7.86 -1.03 0.51
C LEU A 79 -7.50 -2.46 0.14
N ILE A 80 -6.76 -2.62 -0.97
CA ILE A 80 -6.37 -3.91 -1.54
C ILE A 80 -4.87 -4.12 -1.32
N ASP A 81 -4.51 -5.14 -0.52
CA ASP A 81 -3.13 -5.63 -0.37
C ASP A 81 -2.85 -6.68 -1.43
N MET A 82 -1.93 -6.36 -2.35
CA MET A 82 -1.63 -7.22 -3.50
C MET A 82 -0.52 -8.21 -3.20
N ALA A 83 -0.67 -9.43 -3.71
CA ALA A 83 0.42 -10.40 -3.77
C ALA A 83 1.66 -9.83 -4.49
N GLY A 84 2.84 -10.28 -4.06
CA GLY A 84 4.13 -9.84 -4.62
C GLY A 84 4.49 -10.48 -5.97
N ARG A 85 3.51 -10.85 -6.81
CA ARG A 85 3.74 -11.47 -8.13
C ARG A 85 2.93 -10.79 -9.21
N ASP A 86 3.39 -10.92 -10.46
CA ASP A 86 2.57 -10.53 -11.61
C ASP A 86 1.37 -11.48 -11.69
N SER A 87 0.19 -10.93 -11.61
CA SER A 87 -1.05 -11.69 -11.58
C SER A 87 -2.13 -10.97 -12.38
N GLU A 88 -3.11 -11.72 -12.81
CA GLU A 88 -4.34 -11.18 -13.36
C GLU A 88 -5.03 -10.26 -12.36
N LEU A 89 -4.99 -10.62 -11.08
CA LEU A 89 -5.51 -9.80 -9.97
C LEU A 89 -4.89 -8.40 -9.92
N LEU A 90 -3.59 -8.24 -10.22
CA LEU A 90 -2.97 -6.91 -10.28
C LEU A 90 -3.60 -6.07 -11.40
N ARG A 91 -3.85 -6.66 -12.56
CA ARG A 91 -4.52 -5.94 -13.67
C ARG A 91 -5.94 -5.56 -13.30
N GLU A 92 -6.70 -6.48 -12.72
CA GLU A 92 -8.06 -6.20 -12.22
C GLU A 92 -8.04 -5.07 -11.16
N ALA A 93 -7.12 -5.14 -10.18
CA ALA A 93 -6.98 -4.11 -9.16
C ALA A 93 -6.72 -2.73 -9.77
N LEU A 94 -5.80 -2.62 -10.73
CA LEU A 94 -5.48 -1.34 -11.37
C LEU A 94 -6.66 -0.76 -12.18
N LEU A 95 -7.54 -1.61 -12.72
CA LEU A 95 -8.71 -1.16 -13.46
C LEU A 95 -9.81 -0.55 -12.57
N ILE A 96 -9.89 -0.99 -11.32
CA ILE A 96 -10.93 -0.54 -10.38
C ILE A 96 -10.41 0.48 -9.35
N SER A 97 -9.09 0.72 -9.28
CA SER A 97 -8.49 1.58 -8.27
C SER A 97 -8.50 3.04 -8.65
N ASP A 98 -8.71 3.92 -7.68
CA ASP A 98 -8.45 5.35 -7.78
C ASP A 98 -6.97 5.66 -7.52
N VAL A 99 -6.35 4.91 -6.60
CA VAL A 99 -4.98 5.16 -6.14
C VAL A 99 -4.18 3.86 -6.08
N LEU A 100 -3.04 3.84 -6.76
CA LEU A 100 -2.00 2.83 -6.59
C LEU A 100 -0.87 3.41 -5.75
N ILE A 101 -0.43 2.68 -4.73
CA ILE A 101 0.75 2.99 -3.93
C ILE A 101 1.77 1.85 -4.08
N VAL A 102 3.00 2.19 -4.42
CA VAL A 102 4.11 1.26 -4.60
C VAL A 102 5.15 1.50 -3.50
N PRO A 103 5.07 0.79 -2.35
CA PRO A 103 6.11 0.86 -1.33
C PRO A 103 7.40 0.28 -1.88
N THR A 104 8.49 1.03 -1.80
CA THR A 104 9.78 0.62 -2.38
C THR A 104 10.92 0.94 -1.42
N GLN A 105 11.81 -0.01 -1.15
CA GLN A 105 13.00 0.27 -0.36
C GLN A 105 13.95 1.19 -1.14
N PRO A 106 14.76 2.02 -0.48
CA PRO A 106 15.63 3.00 -1.15
C PRO A 106 16.89 2.37 -1.79
N SER A 107 16.91 1.08 -2.06
CA SER A 107 18.01 0.42 -2.77
C SER A 107 17.77 0.41 -4.28
N ILE A 108 18.83 0.54 -5.07
CA ILE A 108 18.73 0.49 -6.54
C ILE A 108 18.07 -0.81 -7.01
N LEU A 109 18.40 -1.95 -6.41
CA LEU A 109 17.82 -3.25 -6.74
C LEU A 109 16.31 -3.34 -6.48
N ASP A 110 15.79 -2.55 -5.56
CA ASP A 110 14.36 -2.46 -5.29
C ASP A 110 13.66 -1.48 -6.24
N LEU A 111 14.37 -0.43 -6.67
CA LEU A 111 13.87 0.57 -7.62
C LEU A 111 13.78 0.05 -9.05
N GLU A 112 14.63 -0.90 -9.45
CA GLU A 112 14.63 -1.52 -10.79
C GLU A 112 13.31 -2.20 -11.17
N ILE A 113 12.40 -2.42 -10.22
CA ILE A 113 11.06 -2.95 -10.50
C ILE A 113 10.08 -1.89 -11.05
N LEU A 114 10.35 -0.59 -10.81
CA LEU A 114 9.43 0.49 -11.16
C LEU A 114 9.10 0.56 -12.66
N PRO A 115 10.06 0.38 -13.60
CA PRO A 115 9.73 0.35 -15.02
C PRO A 115 8.69 -0.73 -15.37
N TYR A 116 8.82 -1.91 -14.77
CA TYR A 116 7.87 -3.00 -14.99
C TYR A 116 6.46 -2.66 -14.47
N VAL A 117 6.35 -2.18 -13.22
CA VAL A 117 5.06 -1.76 -12.67
C VAL A 117 4.50 -0.58 -13.46
N GLY A 118 5.36 0.34 -13.92
CA GLY A 118 4.99 1.49 -14.75
C GLY A 118 4.34 1.09 -16.07
N GLU A 119 4.81 0.03 -16.73
CA GLU A 119 4.16 -0.48 -17.94
C GLU A 119 2.74 -1.02 -17.67
N LYS A 120 2.53 -1.68 -16.52
CA LYS A 120 1.17 -2.14 -16.11
C LYS A 120 0.25 -0.95 -15.83
N VAL A 121 0.78 0.08 -15.18
CA VAL A 121 0.03 1.33 -14.91
C VAL A 121 -0.34 2.03 -16.22
N LYS A 122 0.55 2.13 -17.19
CA LYS A 122 0.26 2.72 -18.50
C LYS A 122 -0.87 1.98 -19.23
N GLN A 123 -0.80 0.65 -19.26
CA GLN A 123 -1.86 -0.20 -19.84
C GLN A 123 -3.20 -0.01 -19.12
N ALA A 124 -3.19 0.04 -17.78
CA ALA A 124 -4.42 0.26 -17.01
C ALA A 124 -5.03 1.65 -17.28
N LYS A 125 -4.19 2.68 -17.43
CA LYS A 125 -4.65 4.06 -17.70
C LYS A 125 -5.32 4.25 -19.06
N GLU A 126 -5.15 3.32 -20.01
CA GLU A 126 -5.91 3.33 -21.25
C GLU A 126 -7.43 3.09 -21.01
N ILE A 127 -7.76 2.38 -19.92
CA ILE A 127 -9.15 2.04 -19.54
C ILE A 127 -9.59 2.85 -18.32
N ASN A 128 -8.70 3.03 -17.33
CA ASN A 128 -8.89 3.80 -16.10
C ASN A 128 -7.97 5.03 -16.08
N PRO A 129 -8.27 6.12 -16.82
CA PRO A 129 -7.39 7.28 -16.94
C PRO A 129 -7.22 8.06 -15.63
N GLU A 130 -8.18 7.93 -14.71
CA GLU A 130 -8.17 8.62 -13.41
C GLU A 130 -7.25 7.96 -12.37
N LEU A 131 -6.70 6.76 -12.65
CA LEU A 131 -5.79 6.07 -11.75
C LEU A 131 -4.59 6.94 -11.39
N GLN A 132 -4.46 7.30 -10.13
CA GLN A 132 -3.28 7.99 -9.59
C GLN A 132 -2.26 6.96 -9.12
N SER A 133 -0.99 7.12 -9.47
CA SER A 133 0.06 6.16 -9.14
C SER A 133 1.21 6.81 -8.41
N TYR A 134 1.47 6.33 -7.20
CA TYR A 134 2.45 6.87 -6.27
C TYR A 134 3.52 5.85 -5.92
N VAL A 135 4.73 6.35 -5.67
CA VAL A 135 5.79 5.60 -4.98
C VAL A 135 5.98 6.20 -3.61
N VAL A 136 6.07 5.36 -2.59
CA VAL A 136 6.50 5.75 -1.24
C VAL A 136 7.81 5.03 -0.91
N ILE A 137 8.81 5.80 -0.46
CA ILE A 137 10.05 5.21 0.06
C ILE A 137 9.72 4.56 1.41
N ASN A 138 9.92 3.26 1.48
CA ASN A 138 9.61 2.45 2.65
C ASN A 138 10.87 1.77 3.19
N ARG A 139 10.87 1.48 4.50
CA ARG A 139 11.99 0.87 5.21
C ARG A 139 13.32 1.61 5.03
N ALA A 140 13.24 2.93 4.91
CA ALA A 140 14.44 3.75 4.89
C ALA A 140 15.19 3.66 6.22
N SER A 141 16.51 3.78 6.17
CA SER A 141 17.32 3.87 7.38
C SER A 141 16.95 5.11 8.19
N SER A 142 16.76 4.95 9.50
CA SER A 142 16.60 6.09 10.41
C SER A 142 17.90 6.85 10.68
N ASN A 143 19.03 6.38 10.14
CA ASN A 143 20.30 7.09 10.22
C ASN A 143 20.31 8.27 9.25
N TYR A 144 20.32 9.50 9.76
CA TYR A 144 20.32 10.73 8.97
C TYR A 144 21.52 10.89 8.00
N ARG A 145 22.61 10.13 8.21
CA ARG A 145 23.78 10.11 7.31
C ARG A 145 23.58 9.19 6.09
N ASN A 146 22.52 8.40 6.07
CA ASN A 146 22.25 7.54 4.94
C ASN A 146 21.63 8.35 3.80
N VAL A 147 22.30 8.38 2.67
CA VAL A 147 21.90 9.13 1.47
C VAL A 147 21.01 8.33 0.51
N GLU A 148 20.80 7.04 0.78
CA GLU A 148 20.04 6.14 -0.11
C GLU A 148 18.65 6.68 -0.46
N ALA A 149 17.95 7.25 0.52
CA ALA A 149 16.63 7.84 0.26
C ALA A 149 16.70 9.04 -0.71
N ILE A 150 17.78 9.83 -0.68
CA ILE A 150 17.99 10.95 -1.60
C ILE A 150 18.29 10.44 -3.00
N GLU A 151 19.10 9.39 -3.12
CA GLU A 151 19.44 8.76 -4.40
C GLU A 151 18.21 8.07 -5.00
N ALA A 152 17.41 7.39 -4.18
CA ALA A 152 16.15 6.80 -4.58
C ALA A 152 15.18 7.85 -5.14
N LYS A 153 15.06 9.00 -4.49
CA LYS A 153 14.23 10.11 -4.98
C LYS A 153 14.65 10.54 -6.37
N LYS A 154 15.94 10.76 -6.61
CA LYS A 154 16.47 11.12 -7.94
C LYS A 154 16.19 10.06 -9.01
N TYR A 155 16.24 8.79 -8.63
CA TYR A 155 15.91 7.69 -9.55
C TYR A 155 14.44 7.71 -9.93
N ILE A 156 13.55 7.88 -8.95
CA ILE A 156 12.10 7.87 -9.15
C ILE A 156 11.64 9.06 -10.00
N ASP A 157 12.24 10.24 -9.83
CA ASP A 157 11.95 11.44 -10.60
C ASP A 157 12.15 11.25 -12.12
N ASN A 158 12.97 10.27 -12.53
CA ASN A 158 13.12 9.89 -13.94
C ASN A 158 12.03 8.92 -14.44
N HIS A 159 11.05 8.56 -13.61
CA HIS A 159 9.96 7.66 -13.96
C HIS A 159 8.60 8.38 -13.89
N PRO A 160 8.21 9.14 -14.93
CA PRO A 160 7.05 10.05 -14.90
C PRO A 160 5.69 9.34 -14.75
N THR A 161 5.67 8.01 -14.82
CA THR A 161 4.46 7.21 -14.56
C THR A 161 4.00 7.32 -13.11
N PHE A 162 4.93 7.62 -12.19
CA PHE A 162 4.69 7.70 -10.77
C PHE A 162 4.94 9.11 -10.23
N LYS A 163 4.12 9.50 -9.27
CA LYS A 163 4.44 10.63 -8.40
C LYS A 163 5.11 10.10 -7.13
N LEU A 164 6.30 10.60 -6.82
CA LEU A 164 6.93 10.31 -5.55
C LEU A 164 6.22 11.06 -4.43
N LEU A 165 5.89 10.37 -3.35
CA LEU A 165 5.37 10.99 -2.13
C LEU A 165 6.50 11.61 -1.32
N ASP A 166 6.21 12.70 -0.62
CA ASP A 166 7.18 13.36 0.26
C ASP A 166 7.46 12.54 1.51
N THR A 167 6.45 11.82 1.97
CA THR A 167 6.55 10.91 3.13
C THR A 167 7.55 9.79 2.87
N VAL A 168 8.42 9.58 3.86
CA VAL A 168 9.35 8.44 3.93
C VAL A 168 9.01 7.62 5.16
N ILE A 169 8.75 6.32 4.95
CA ILE A 169 8.52 5.37 6.05
C ILE A 169 9.86 4.73 6.42
N HIS A 170 10.26 4.85 7.68
CA HIS A 170 11.54 4.33 8.16
C HIS A 170 11.41 2.90 8.70
N ASP A 171 12.50 2.12 8.64
CA ASP A 171 12.56 0.80 9.27
C ASP A 171 12.64 0.94 10.80
N ARG A 172 11.45 0.96 11.42
CA ARG A 172 11.29 1.03 12.88
C ARG A 172 10.80 -0.28 13.44
N LYS A 173 11.32 -0.67 14.60
CA LYS A 173 10.90 -1.89 15.31
C LYS A 173 9.39 -1.90 15.57
N VAL A 174 8.79 -0.74 15.84
CA VAL A 174 7.37 -0.63 16.18
C VAL A 174 6.45 -1.15 15.07
N PHE A 175 6.82 -1.06 13.79
CA PHE A 175 6.02 -1.66 12.71
C PHE A 175 5.93 -3.18 12.85
N ARG A 176 7.02 -3.85 13.25
CA ARG A 176 7.03 -5.30 13.49
C ARG A 176 6.27 -5.66 14.75
N ASP A 177 6.47 -4.89 15.83
CA ASP A 177 5.77 -5.11 17.10
C ASP A 177 4.25 -4.93 16.92
N ALA A 178 3.81 -3.88 16.22
CA ALA A 178 2.40 -3.64 15.92
C ALA A 178 1.77 -4.80 15.13
N MET A 179 2.46 -5.32 14.11
CA MET A 179 1.98 -6.48 13.35
C MET A 179 1.78 -7.72 14.22
N LEU A 180 2.69 -7.98 15.16
CA LEU A 180 2.59 -9.11 16.10
C LEU A 180 1.40 -8.95 17.07
N ASP A 181 1.11 -7.71 17.46
CA ASP A 181 0.02 -7.39 18.40
C ASP A 181 -1.36 -7.24 17.72
N GLY A 182 -1.45 -7.47 16.39
CA GLY A 182 -2.67 -7.19 15.63
C GLY A 182 -3.05 -5.71 15.62
N LYS A 183 -2.08 -4.81 15.68
CA LYS A 183 -2.27 -3.35 15.73
C LYS A 183 -1.65 -2.66 14.53
N ALA A 184 -2.08 -1.43 14.26
CA ALA A 184 -1.38 -0.47 13.45
C ALA A 184 -0.49 0.44 14.32
N VAL A 185 0.53 1.08 13.73
CA VAL A 185 1.43 1.96 14.49
C VAL A 185 0.73 3.18 15.05
N ILE A 186 -0.37 3.62 14.44
CA ILE A 186 -1.20 4.73 14.96
C ILE A 186 -1.94 4.36 16.27
N GLU A 187 -2.01 3.08 16.61
CA GLU A 187 -2.54 2.54 17.84
C GLU A 187 -1.44 2.27 18.89
N MET A 188 -0.19 2.58 18.53
CA MET A 188 0.99 2.39 19.38
C MET A 188 1.47 3.75 19.95
N SER A 189 2.40 3.71 20.89
CA SER A 189 2.94 4.93 21.53
C SER A 189 4.05 5.63 20.73
N ASP A 190 4.49 5.09 19.59
CA ASP A 190 5.54 5.69 18.75
C ASP A 190 4.95 6.78 17.85
N SER A 191 5.11 8.04 18.26
CA SER A 191 4.58 9.19 17.51
C SER A 191 5.20 9.31 16.11
N LYS A 192 6.49 8.98 15.93
CA LYS A 192 7.16 9.13 14.63
C LYS A 192 6.62 8.16 13.59
N ALA A 193 6.38 6.90 13.96
CA ALA A 193 5.77 5.93 13.07
C ALA A 193 4.32 6.30 12.77
N SER A 194 3.57 6.77 13.77
CA SER A 194 2.20 7.26 13.59
C SER A 194 2.14 8.46 12.66
N ASP A 195 3.06 9.43 12.82
CA ASP A 195 3.15 10.62 11.95
C ASP A 195 3.47 10.23 10.51
N GLU A 196 4.38 9.26 10.28
CA GLU A 196 4.70 8.76 8.93
C GLU A 196 3.46 8.18 8.22
N ILE A 197 2.63 7.41 8.91
CA ILE A 197 1.40 6.85 8.32
C ILE A 197 0.32 7.93 8.11
N ASN A 198 0.15 8.85 9.06
CA ASN A 198 -0.81 9.94 8.93
C ASN A 198 -0.42 10.91 7.80
N ASN A 199 0.86 11.21 7.64
CA ASN A 199 1.36 12.03 6.53
C ASN A 199 1.13 11.32 5.19
N LEU A 200 1.46 10.01 5.10
CA LEU A 200 1.18 9.22 3.91
C LEU A 200 -0.30 9.27 3.54
N LEU A 201 -1.20 9.07 4.51
CA LEU A 201 -2.64 9.15 4.29
C LEU A 201 -3.05 10.53 3.77
N SER A 202 -2.50 11.59 4.33
CA SER A 202 -2.82 12.97 3.94
C SER A 202 -2.38 13.34 2.52
N GLU A 203 -1.33 12.70 2.01
CA GLU A 203 -0.83 12.91 0.65
C GLU A 203 -1.67 12.19 -0.43
N ILE A 204 -2.42 11.15 -0.05
CA ILE A 204 -3.15 10.28 -1.00
C ILE A 204 -4.67 10.44 -0.93
N LEU A 205 -5.20 11.14 0.08
CA LEU A 205 -6.63 11.47 0.23
C LEU A 205 -6.99 12.73 -0.55
#